data_81a83a9aa625d6b950922b8eca226188
#
_entry.id   81a83a9aa625d6b950922b8eca226188
#
_cell.length_a   1.000
_cell.length_b   1.000
_cell.length_c   1.000
_cell.angle_alpha   90.00
_cell.angle_beta   90.00
_cell.angle_gamma   90.00
#
_symmetry.space_group_name_H-M   'P 1'
#
loop_
_entity.id
_entity.type
_entity.pdbx_description
1 polymer ?
#
loop_
_entity_poly.entity_id
_entity_poly.type
_entity_poly.pdbx_seq_one_letter_code
_entity_poly.pdbx_strand_id
1 'polypeptide(L)'
;MGSTFSGIELGKRSIMAHTDAISTAGHNISNANTEGYSRQRVQLKEFDPLYRPELERPERAGMIGQGIDVQSINRVRDEMLDQRITAQQNQESYWDTRSKYYTMIEQIYNEPDEVSVRSNMDKFWESWQELSMNPESQAARQAVVTRGESLTDAIKSKWENLMGVGSLLNSDIDSTVKQVNSYANQIAALNSEIIRSRGMGDNPNDLLDRRDLLVDKLSKLANITTDQRDPDEFMVHLDGKVLVQGGIARNFDLVSLTDNNGYEKLVWADTREDAFVSGGTLGALIELRDVDIRNEIQSLNTMTMNFSDLVNDVHRNAYGANNVTGLDFFTQHSFVENVNGNFDRDGDGNFDHSYIFRFTGTTTLNPQEQIGFEGVMTFSGPSGNVQVPYHPTDTVETVINRINDSNGEVKAYLDRNNNLVLKGTTAQNVENPDFVIRHVEDSGFFLTGYSGILSASGADGAYDFAHADAVNSLAGAQFAVSPVLNPAGYIEVNNVIKNDVKSVAAAFRDDSGNVNAGDARAAVEIASIRNTKVMIGHERTLDDYFADSVTNVGLKGEQAENNLKSHMAIMNDLRTMRDSISGVNIDEELSDIIKFQHGYNAAAKFVTIWDSLIDTVINRLGV
;
A
#
# COMPACT_ATOMS: atom_id res chain seq x y z
N MET A 1 -47.62 -10.60 58.91
CA MET A 1 -47.47 -12.10 59.11
C MET A 1 -46.86 -12.66 57.86
N GLY A 2 -45.70 -13.33 57.96
CA GLY A 2 -45.13 -14.06 56.84
C GLY A 2 -46.12 -15.11 56.36
N SER A 3 -46.38 -15.18 55.07
CA SER A 3 -47.26 -16.22 54.48
C SER A 3 -46.75 -17.58 54.85
N THR A 4 -47.66 -18.50 55.22
CA THR A 4 -47.35 -19.92 55.49
C THR A 4 -46.63 -20.58 54.32
N PHE A 5 -46.74 -19.99 53.11
CA PHE A 5 -46.09 -20.48 51.89
C PHE A 5 -44.72 -19.82 51.60
N SER A 6 -44.26 -18.89 52.48
CA SER A 6 -42.99 -18.16 52.22
C SER A 6 -41.77 -19.06 52.12
N GLY A 7 -41.74 -20.21 52.84
CA GLY A 7 -40.65 -21.18 52.73
C GLY A 7 -40.66 -21.98 51.43
N ILE A 8 -41.86 -22.31 50.91
CA ILE A 8 -41.96 -22.98 49.59
C ILE A 8 -41.49 -22.02 48.50
N GLU A 9 -41.87 -20.74 48.56
CA GLU A 9 -41.45 -19.75 47.56
C GLU A 9 -39.93 -19.49 47.60
N LEU A 10 -39.32 -19.46 48.78
CA LEU A 10 -37.88 -19.40 48.98
C LEU A 10 -37.16 -20.62 48.36
N GLY A 11 -37.68 -21.81 48.64
CA GLY A 11 -37.10 -23.02 48.07
C GLY A 11 -37.27 -23.10 46.55
N LYS A 12 -38.43 -22.70 46.02
CA LYS A 12 -38.70 -22.64 44.58
C LYS A 12 -37.71 -21.70 43.86
N ARG A 13 -37.48 -20.52 44.36
CA ARG A 13 -36.50 -19.57 43.80
C ARG A 13 -35.11 -20.11 43.81
N SER A 14 -34.70 -20.75 44.91
CA SER A 14 -33.38 -21.41 44.98
C SER A 14 -33.24 -22.52 43.97
N ILE A 15 -34.28 -23.37 43.76
CA ILE A 15 -34.29 -24.39 42.74
C ILE A 15 -34.12 -23.79 41.33
N MET A 16 -34.91 -22.75 41.01
CA MET A 16 -34.82 -22.11 39.70
C MET A 16 -33.43 -21.52 39.46
N ALA A 17 -32.87 -20.79 40.43
CA ALA A 17 -31.55 -20.18 40.31
C ALA A 17 -30.43 -21.22 40.10
N HIS A 18 -30.50 -22.38 40.80
CA HIS A 18 -29.52 -23.44 40.59
C HIS A 18 -29.74 -24.16 39.25
N THR A 19 -30.98 -24.29 38.78
CA THR A 19 -31.26 -24.86 37.44
C THR A 19 -30.68 -23.99 36.34
N ASP A 20 -30.84 -22.67 36.40
CA ASP A 20 -30.28 -21.71 35.45
C ASP A 20 -28.75 -21.77 35.48
N ALA A 21 -28.15 -21.90 36.68
CA ALA A 21 -26.71 -22.02 36.81
C ALA A 21 -26.16 -23.33 36.19
N ILE A 22 -26.86 -24.46 36.38
CA ILE A 22 -26.50 -25.75 35.75
C ILE A 22 -26.64 -25.66 34.22
N SER A 23 -27.73 -25.06 33.75
CA SER A 23 -27.96 -24.85 32.31
C SER A 23 -26.90 -23.98 31.67
N THR A 24 -26.50 -22.91 32.34
CA THR A 24 -25.42 -22.01 31.86
C THR A 24 -24.06 -22.73 31.82
N ALA A 25 -23.71 -23.50 32.85
CA ALA A 25 -22.48 -24.29 32.86
C ALA A 25 -22.51 -25.38 31.76
N GLY A 26 -23.64 -26.02 31.53
CA GLY A 26 -23.83 -26.96 30.41
C GLY A 26 -23.70 -26.28 29.05
N HIS A 27 -24.21 -25.06 28.90
CA HIS A 27 -24.05 -24.23 27.69
C HIS A 27 -22.58 -23.89 27.46
N ASN A 28 -21.84 -23.46 28.49
CA ASN A 28 -20.41 -23.20 28.43
C ASN A 28 -19.64 -24.45 27.93
N ILE A 29 -19.86 -25.61 28.53
CA ILE A 29 -19.19 -26.86 28.11
C ILE A 29 -19.50 -27.20 26.65
N SER A 30 -20.76 -27.06 26.23
CA SER A 30 -21.18 -27.38 24.87
C SER A 30 -20.51 -26.47 23.82
N ASN A 31 -20.18 -25.24 24.19
CA ASN A 31 -19.58 -24.25 23.33
C ASN A 31 -18.08 -23.99 23.58
N ALA A 32 -17.44 -24.81 24.42
CA ALA A 32 -16.02 -24.60 24.79
C ALA A 32 -15.07 -24.55 23.61
N ASN A 33 -15.40 -25.21 22.49
CA ASN A 33 -14.61 -25.19 21.24
C ASN A 33 -15.23 -24.33 20.14
N THR A 34 -16.26 -23.54 20.42
CA THR A 34 -16.88 -22.65 19.44
C THR A 34 -16.06 -21.36 19.32
N GLU A 35 -15.60 -21.02 18.10
CA GLU A 35 -14.82 -19.79 17.84
C GLU A 35 -15.62 -18.55 18.26
N GLY A 36 -15.01 -17.70 19.06
CA GLY A 36 -15.60 -16.43 19.53
C GLY A 36 -16.56 -16.57 20.71
N TYR A 37 -16.80 -17.79 21.22
CA TYR A 37 -17.63 -17.99 22.40
C TYR A 37 -16.94 -17.47 23.65
N SER A 38 -17.70 -16.76 24.50
CA SER A 38 -17.25 -16.25 25.79
C SER A 38 -17.96 -16.97 26.92
N ARG A 39 -17.20 -17.41 27.94
CA ARG A 39 -17.76 -18.00 29.16
C ARG A 39 -18.87 -17.12 29.72
N GLN A 40 -20.03 -17.73 30.02
CA GLN A 40 -21.16 -17.04 30.62
C GLN A 40 -21.24 -17.40 32.11
N ARG A 41 -21.65 -16.44 32.93
CA ARG A 41 -21.78 -16.60 34.36
C ARG A 41 -23.12 -16.07 34.85
N VAL A 42 -23.80 -16.87 35.67
CA VAL A 42 -25.02 -16.44 36.36
C VAL A 42 -24.65 -15.54 37.52
N GLN A 43 -25.23 -14.35 37.55
CA GLN A 43 -25.12 -13.45 38.69
C GLN A 43 -26.35 -13.67 39.60
N LEU A 44 -26.09 -14.16 40.81
CA LEU A 44 -27.10 -14.36 41.84
C LEU A 44 -27.16 -13.12 42.73
N LYS A 45 -28.37 -12.63 42.98
CA LYS A 45 -28.65 -11.52 43.88
C LYS A 45 -29.55 -12.01 45.00
N GLU A 46 -29.37 -11.47 46.20
CA GLU A 46 -30.36 -11.61 47.28
C GLU A 46 -31.67 -10.96 46.85
N PHE A 47 -32.80 -11.68 47.03
CA PHE A 47 -34.12 -11.18 46.74
C PHE A 47 -34.51 -10.13 47.80
N ASP A 48 -35.14 -9.03 47.41
CA ASP A 48 -35.53 -7.93 48.30
C ASP A 48 -36.36 -8.45 49.48
N PRO A 49 -36.07 -7.97 50.71
CA PRO A 49 -36.82 -8.41 51.89
C PRO A 49 -38.28 -7.95 51.82
N LEU A 50 -39.19 -8.72 52.49
CA LEU A 50 -40.63 -8.56 52.43
C LEU A 50 -41.13 -7.25 53.07
N TYR A 51 -40.30 -6.63 53.90
CA TYR A 51 -40.62 -5.41 54.64
C TYR A 51 -39.79 -4.25 54.20
N ARG A 52 -40.46 -3.13 53.87
CA ARG A 52 -39.78 -1.88 53.69
C ARG A 52 -39.61 -1.21 55.06
N PRO A 53 -38.41 -0.79 55.47
CA PRO A 53 -38.12 -0.21 56.77
C PRO A 53 -38.94 1.04 57.08
N GLU A 54 -39.46 1.72 56.04
CA GLU A 54 -40.22 2.97 56.13
C GLU A 54 -41.68 2.79 56.46
N LEU A 55 -42.26 1.57 56.30
CA LEU A 55 -43.69 1.32 56.40
C LEU A 55 -44.12 0.41 57.54
N GLU A 56 -43.34 -0.59 57.92
CA GLU A 56 -43.63 -1.55 59.01
C GLU A 56 -42.35 -2.01 59.71
N ARG A 57 -42.29 -1.86 61.02
CA ARG A 57 -41.23 -2.44 61.84
C ARG A 57 -41.66 -3.85 62.31
N PRO A 58 -40.93 -4.91 61.93
CA PRO A 58 -41.32 -6.25 62.42
C PRO A 58 -41.09 -6.36 63.92
N GLU A 59 -42.05 -6.94 64.62
CA GLU A 59 -41.95 -7.28 66.07
C GLU A 59 -40.93 -8.39 66.37
N ARG A 60 -40.37 -9.03 65.32
CA ARG A 60 -39.38 -10.09 65.41
C ARG A 60 -37.97 -9.56 65.20
N ALA A 61 -36.99 -10.27 65.79
CA ALA A 61 -35.58 -9.95 65.61
C ALA A 61 -35.13 -10.23 64.15
N GLY A 62 -34.84 -9.15 63.36
CA GLY A 62 -34.30 -9.20 62.03
C GLY A 62 -35.31 -9.31 60.86
N MET A 63 -34.90 -8.93 59.67
CA MET A 63 -35.63 -9.12 58.41
C MET A 63 -35.46 -10.57 57.90
N ILE A 64 -36.53 -11.19 57.48
CA ILE A 64 -36.48 -12.50 56.85
C ILE A 64 -36.23 -12.30 55.37
N GLY A 65 -35.07 -12.76 54.90
CA GLY A 65 -34.76 -12.78 53.47
C GLY A 65 -35.70 -13.71 52.69
N GLN A 66 -35.92 -13.38 51.41
CA GLN A 66 -36.80 -14.17 50.52
C GLN A 66 -36.03 -15.11 49.55
N GLY A 67 -34.77 -15.39 49.83
CA GLY A 67 -33.94 -16.27 49.03
C GLY A 67 -33.10 -15.52 47.99
N ILE A 68 -32.73 -16.21 46.94
CA ILE A 68 -31.91 -15.75 45.86
C ILE A 68 -32.72 -15.59 44.57
N ASP A 69 -32.30 -14.70 43.73
CA ASP A 69 -32.83 -14.48 42.38
C ASP A 69 -31.68 -14.43 41.37
N VAL A 70 -31.95 -14.79 40.11
CA VAL A 70 -31.02 -14.59 39.01
C VAL A 70 -31.13 -13.18 38.52
N GLN A 71 -30.11 -12.37 38.79
CA GLN A 71 -30.07 -10.98 38.34
C GLN A 71 -29.86 -10.89 36.85
N SER A 72 -28.88 -11.66 36.34
CA SER A 72 -28.52 -11.69 34.92
C SER A 72 -27.58 -12.86 34.64
N ILE A 73 -27.49 -13.23 33.38
CA ILE A 73 -26.44 -14.12 32.83
C ILE A 73 -25.55 -13.28 31.95
N ASN A 74 -24.32 -13.05 32.38
CA ASN A 74 -23.39 -12.16 31.69
C ASN A 74 -22.20 -12.91 31.16
N ARG A 75 -21.64 -12.40 30.07
CA ARG A 75 -20.34 -12.87 29.53
C ARG A 75 -19.19 -12.41 30.44
N VAL A 76 -18.18 -13.24 30.55
CA VAL A 76 -16.92 -12.91 31.24
C VAL A 76 -15.95 -12.39 30.18
N ARG A 77 -15.82 -11.08 30.06
CA ARG A 77 -14.90 -10.42 29.09
C ARG A 77 -14.21 -9.22 29.71
N ASP A 78 -13.02 -8.91 29.16
CA ASP A 78 -12.26 -7.70 29.47
C ASP A 78 -12.19 -6.84 28.20
N GLU A 79 -12.96 -5.75 28.19
CA GLU A 79 -13.05 -4.85 27.03
C GLU A 79 -11.71 -4.17 26.69
N MET A 80 -10.87 -3.86 27.70
CA MET A 80 -9.56 -3.27 27.44
C MET A 80 -8.62 -4.26 26.77
N LEU A 81 -8.69 -5.53 27.18
CA LEU A 81 -7.92 -6.60 26.54
C LEU A 81 -8.40 -6.84 25.11
N ASP A 82 -9.71 -6.85 24.87
CA ASP A 82 -10.30 -7.00 23.53
C ASP A 82 -9.86 -5.85 22.60
N GLN A 83 -9.86 -4.60 23.06
CA GLN A 83 -9.36 -3.46 22.28
C GLN A 83 -7.86 -3.61 21.94
N ARG A 84 -7.05 -4.10 22.88
CA ARG A 84 -5.62 -4.37 22.62
C ARG A 84 -5.43 -5.48 21.61
N ILE A 85 -6.24 -6.54 21.67
CA ILE A 85 -6.24 -7.64 20.71
C ILE A 85 -6.62 -7.12 19.32
N THR A 86 -7.69 -6.31 19.20
CA THR A 86 -8.12 -5.71 17.94
C THR A 86 -7.00 -4.89 17.29
N ALA A 87 -6.33 -4.04 18.08
CA ALA A 87 -5.22 -3.22 17.58
C ALA A 87 -4.00 -4.07 17.18
N GLN A 88 -3.66 -5.08 17.98
CA GLN A 88 -2.50 -5.95 17.70
C GLN A 88 -2.76 -6.87 16.50
N GLN A 89 -3.98 -7.38 16.33
CA GLN A 89 -4.39 -8.22 15.21
C GLN A 89 -4.33 -7.48 13.87
N ASN A 90 -4.64 -6.20 13.90
CA ASN A 90 -4.46 -5.32 12.76
C ASN A 90 -2.99 -5.26 12.32
N GLN A 91 -2.05 -5.04 13.25
CA GLN A 91 -0.63 -4.98 12.97
C GLN A 91 -0.06 -6.34 12.53
N GLU A 92 -0.47 -7.43 13.17
CA GLU A 92 -0.09 -8.80 12.75
C GLU A 92 -0.47 -9.04 11.29
N SER A 93 -1.73 -8.76 10.91
CA SER A 93 -2.22 -8.97 9.55
C SER A 93 -1.59 -8.05 8.51
N TYR A 94 -1.27 -6.80 8.87
CA TYR A 94 -0.55 -5.87 8.03
C TYR A 94 0.85 -6.40 7.66
N TRP A 95 1.64 -6.82 8.67
CA TRP A 95 2.98 -7.32 8.44
C TRP A 95 3.01 -8.72 7.83
N ASP A 96 2.03 -9.57 8.10
CA ASP A 96 1.88 -10.87 7.44
C ASP A 96 1.67 -10.70 5.92
N THR A 97 0.77 -9.79 5.54
CA THR A 97 0.52 -9.46 4.13
C THR A 97 1.78 -8.91 3.47
N ARG A 98 2.48 -7.97 4.11
CA ARG A 98 3.72 -7.40 3.56
C ARG A 98 4.82 -8.46 3.42
N SER A 99 5.04 -9.29 4.43
CA SER A 99 6.03 -10.37 4.39
C SER A 99 5.79 -11.34 3.24
N LYS A 100 4.53 -11.75 3.05
CA LYS A 100 4.13 -12.61 1.93
C LYS A 100 4.46 -12.02 0.57
N TYR A 101 4.12 -10.75 0.35
CA TYR A 101 4.34 -10.10 -0.94
C TYR A 101 5.80 -9.73 -1.16
N TYR A 102 6.56 -9.32 -0.13
CA TYR A 102 8.00 -9.10 -0.27
C TYR A 102 8.75 -10.38 -0.64
N THR A 103 8.36 -11.54 -0.11
CA THR A 103 8.92 -12.82 -0.55
C THR A 103 8.69 -13.06 -2.06
N MET A 104 7.53 -12.68 -2.60
CA MET A 104 7.28 -12.77 -4.04
C MET A 104 8.14 -11.78 -4.86
N ILE A 105 8.29 -10.54 -4.37
CA ILE A 105 9.10 -9.52 -5.02
C ILE A 105 10.59 -9.93 -5.02
N GLU A 106 11.11 -10.44 -3.92
CA GLU A 106 12.48 -10.96 -3.82
C GLU A 106 12.75 -12.07 -4.84
N GLN A 107 11.79 -12.98 -5.05
CA GLN A 107 11.89 -14.03 -6.06
C GLN A 107 11.96 -13.48 -7.49
N ILE A 108 11.31 -12.34 -7.78
CA ILE A 108 11.40 -11.68 -9.08
C ILE A 108 12.79 -11.11 -9.31
N TYR A 109 13.41 -10.56 -8.26
CA TYR A 109 14.76 -10.02 -8.39
C TYR A 109 15.82 -11.10 -8.57
N ASN A 110 15.72 -12.22 -7.86
CA ASN A 110 16.55 -13.43 -8.00
C ASN A 110 18.04 -13.14 -8.26
N GLU A 111 18.61 -12.21 -7.49
CA GLU A 111 20.03 -11.83 -7.59
C GLU A 111 20.83 -12.55 -6.49
N PRO A 112 22.03 -13.07 -6.75
CA PRO A 112 22.76 -13.10 -8.03
C PRO A 112 22.47 -14.37 -8.86
N ASP A 113 21.93 -14.24 -10.06
CA ASP A 113 21.76 -15.33 -11.01
C ASP A 113 22.45 -15.00 -12.34
N GLU A 114 22.88 -16.02 -13.08
CA GLU A 114 23.54 -15.90 -14.40
C GLU A 114 22.62 -15.25 -15.47
N VAL A 115 21.30 -15.25 -15.25
CA VAL A 115 20.28 -14.72 -16.17
C VAL A 115 19.72 -13.38 -15.70
N SER A 116 20.25 -12.81 -14.61
CA SER A 116 19.79 -11.56 -14.05
C SER A 116 19.98 -10.35 -14.97
N VAL A 117 19.26 -9.26 -14.72
CA VAL A 117 19.44 -7.98 -15.45
C VAL A 117 20.88 -7.50 -15.32
N ARG A 118 21.46 -7.59 -14.13
CA ARG A 118 22.85 -7.21 -13.85
C ARG A 118 23.85 -8.03 -14.69
N SER A 119 23.71 -9.36 -14.68
CA SER A 119 24.59 -10.24 -15.47
C SER A 119 24.48 -9.96 -16.97
N ASN A 120 23.27 -9.70 -17.49
CA ASN A 120 23.07 -9.33 -18.89
C ASN A 120 23.62 -7.93 -19.21
N MET A 121 23.56 -6.99 -18.28
CA MET A 121 24.14 -5.66 -18.42
C MET A 121 25.68 -5.76 -18.50
N ASP A 122 26.31 -6.56 -17.64
CA ASP A 122 27.75 -6.84 -17.68
C ASP A 122 28.16 -7.40 -19.03
N LYS A 123 27.49 -8.45 -19.52
CA LYS A 123 27.74 -9.08 -20.82
C LYS A 123 27.54 -8.10 -22.00
N PHE A 124 26.59 -7.15 -21.86
CA PHE A 124 26.38 -6.11 -22.85
C PHE A 124 27.60 -5.15 -22.92
N TRP A 125 28.09 -4.68 -21.78
CA TRP A 125 29.27 -3.81 -21.72
C TRP A 125 30.54 -4.53 -22.21
N GLU A 126 30.72 -5.79 -21.85
CA GLU A 126 31.84 -6.64 -22.35
C GLU A 126 31.81 -6.78 -23.88
N SER A 127 30.63 -6.93 -24.49
CA SER A 127 30.51 -7.02 -25.94
C SER A 127 30.91 -5.73 -26.66
N TRP A 128 30.60 -4.54 -26.07
CA TRP A 128 31.08 -3.27 -26.59
C TRP A 128 32.60 -3.09 -26.43
N GLN A 129 33.15 -3.59 -25.33
CA GLN A 129 34.61 -3.63 -25.14
C GLN A 129 35.31 -4.57 -26.14
N GLU A 130 34.73 -5.71 -26.43
CA GLU A 130 35.23 -6.61 -27.48
C GLU A 130 35.18 -5.96 -28.88
N LEU A 131 34.06 -5.29 -29.19
CA LEU A 131 33.92 -4.52 -30.42
C LEU A 131 34.97 -3.40 -30.50
N SER A 132 35.31 -2.74 -29.39
CA SER A 132 36.34 -1.69 -29.37
C SER A 132 37.73 -2.21 -29.70
N MET A 133 38.03 -3.46 -29.37
CA MET A 133 39.30 -4.13 -29.73
C MET A 133 39.32 -4.59 -31.18
N ASN A 134 38.16 -4.90 -31.76
CA ASN A 134 38.02 -5.44 -33.10
C ASN A 134 36.90 -4.73 -33.89
N PRO A 135 37.02 -3.42 -34.20
CA PRO A 135 35.94 -2.63 -34.77
C PRO A 135 35.50 -3.02 -36.17
N GLU A 136 36.35 -3.74 -36.93
CA GLU A 136 36.02 -4.25 -38.24
C GLU A 136 35.30 -5.60 -38.22
N SER A 137 35.25 -6.27 -37.03
CA SER A 137 34.68 -7.61 -36.89
C SER A 137 33.15 -7.58 -36.95
N GLN A 138 32.57 -8.23 -37.97
CA GLN A 138 31.15 -8.43 -38.06
C GLN A 138 30.60 -9.34 -36.93
N ALA A 139 31.42 -10.30 -36.48
CA ALA A 139 31.08 -11.20 -35.40
C ALA A 139 30.95 -10.44 -34.05
N ALA A 140 31.85 -9.50 -33.76
CA ALA A 140 31.77 -8.64 -32.58
C ALA A 140 30.52 -7.75 -32.62
N ARG A 141 30.15 -7.18 -33.78
CA ARG A 141 28.90 -6.41 -33.94
C ARG A 141 27.66 -7.29 -33.71
N GLN A 142 27.66 -8.53 -34.23
CA GLN A 142 26.58 -9.48 -33.98
C GLN A 142 26.48 -9.80 -32.47
N ALA A 143 27.62 -9.97 -31.78
CA ALA A 143 27.63 -10.20 -30.33
C ALA A 143 26.98 -9.03 -29.56
N VAL A 144 27.31 -7.78 -29.92
CA VAL A 144 26.68 -6.60 -29.33
C VAL A 144 25.15 -6.62 -29.49
N VAL A 145 24.66 -6.91 -30.69
CA VAL A 145 23.19 -6.99 -30.95
C VAL A 145 22.57 -8.10 -30.10
N THR A 146 23.15 -9.32 -30.11
CA THR A 146 22.58 -10.45 -29.34
C THR A 146 22.60 -10.19 -27.82
N ARG A 147 23.68 -9.56 -27.30
CA ARG A 147 23.72 -9.18 -25.87
C ARG A 147 22.74 -8.05 -25.55
N GLY A 148 22.55 -7.12 -26.47
CA GLY A 148 21.49 -6.08 -26.35
C GLY A 148 20.08 -6.70 -26.28
N GLU A 149 19.78 -7.68 -27.17
CA GLU A 149 18.50 -8.40 -27.13
C GLU A 149 18.32 -9.17 -25.81
N SER A 150 19.34 -9.91 -25.36
CA SER A 150 19.28 -10.63 -24.08
C SER A 150 19.02 -9.71 -22.88
N LEU A 151 19.64 -8.53 -22.88
CA LEU A 151 19.42 -7.52 -21.83
C LEU A 151 18.00 -6.95 -21.88
N THR A 152 17.51 -6.58 -23.06
CA THR A 152 16.16 -6.04 -23.20
C THR A 152 15.09 -7.07 -22.80
N ASP A 153 15.29 -8.35 -23.14
CA ASP A 153 14.40 -9.44 -22.75
C ASP A 153 14.39 -9.65 -21.22
N ALA A 154 15.55 -9.57 -20.57
CA ALA A 154 15.65 -9.66 -19.11
C ALA A 154 14.93 -8.50 -18.41
N ILE A 155 15.07 -7.27 -18.91
CA ILE A 155 14.39 -6.09 -18.39
C ILE A 155 12.87 -6.24 -18.56
N LYS A 156 12.40 -6.61 -19.75
CA LYS A 156 10.96 -6.82 -20.03
C LYS A 156 10.37 -7.89 -19.13
N SER A 157 11.03 -9.03 -19.00
CA SER A 157 10.55 -10.12 -18.13
C SER A 157 10.42 -9.68 -16.68
N LYS A 158 11.37 -8.90 -16.18
CA LYS A 158 11.28 -8.35 -14.81
C LYS A 158 10.11 -7.38 -14.67
N TRP A 159 9.94 -6.49 -15.64
CA TRP A 159 8.81 -5.56 -15.67
C TRP A 159 7.46 -6.29 -15.71
N GLU A 160 7.31 -7.31 -16.56
CA GLU A 160 6.09 -8.11 -16.67
C GLU A 160 5.75 -8.82 -15.35
N ASN A 161 6.76 -9.36 -14.67
CA ASN A 161 6.58 -10.01 -13.38
C ASN A 161 6.14 -9.02 -12.29
N LEU A 162 6.73 -7.82 -12.21
CA LEU A 162 6.32 -6.77 -11.28
C LEU A 162 4.88 -6.30 -11.56
N MET A 163 4.53 -6.09 -12.82
CA MET A 163 3.15 -5.77 -13.24
C MET A 163 2.18 -6.88 -12.87
N GLY A 164 2.60 -8.14 -12.98
CA GLY A 164 1.83 -9.31 -12.55
C GLY A 164 1.51 -9.27 -11.05
N VAL A 165 2.49 -8.93 -10.21
CA VAL A 165 2.27 -8.74 -8.75
C VAL A 165 1.32 -7.57 -8.49
N GLY A 166 1.48 -6.45 -9.20
CA GLY A 166 0.55 -5.31 -9.10
C GLY A 166 -0.90 -5.69 -9.42
N SER A 167 -1.09 -6.48 -10.47
CA SER A 167 -2.42 -6.98 -10.85
C SER A 167 -3.01 -7.95 -9.82
N LEU A 168 -2.17 -8.80 -9.21
CA LEU A 168 -2.58 -9.69 -8.12
C LEU A 168 -3.01 -8.89 -6.89
N LEU A 169 -2.22 -7.88 -6.49
CA LEU A 169 -2.56 -6.97 -5.41
C LEU A 169 -3.90 -6.27 -5.64
N ASN A 170 -4.16 -5.81 -6.87
CA ASN A 170 -5.43 -5.19 -7.22
C ASN A 170 -6.63 -6.16 -7.07
N SER A 171 -6.46 -7.41 -7.48
CA SER A 171 -7.47 -8.46 -7.29
C SER A 171 -7.71 -8.80 -5.81
N ASP A 172 -6.62 -8.85 -5.01
CA ASP A 172 -6.74 -9.11 -3.57
C ASP A 172 -7.38 -7.92 -2.83
N ILE A 173 -7.17 -6.68 -3.28
CA ILE A 173 -7.87 -5.50 -2.79
C ILE A 173 -9.37 -5.62 -3.04
N ASP A 174 -9.80 -5.95 -4.25
CA ASP A 174 -11.23 -6.13 -4.59
C ASP A 174 -11.89 -7.20 -3.69
N SER A 175 -11.23 -8.34 -3.53
CA SER A 175 -11.71 -9.41 -2.66
C SER A 175 -11.81 -8.97 -1.20
N THR A 176 -10.81 -8.24 -0.70
CA THR A 176 -10.74 -7.77 0.68
C THR A 176 -11.81 -6.70 0.96
N VAL A 177 -12.02 -5.77 0.03
CA VAL A 177 -13.09 -4.75 0.11
C VAL A 177 -14.47 -5.40 0.20
N LYS A 178 -14.74 -6.43 -0.60
CA LYS A 178 -15.99 -7.20 -0.51
C LYS A 178 -16.17 -7.87 0.86
N GLN A 179 -15.09 -8.38 1.46
CA GLN A 179 -15.13 -8.96 2.81
C GLN A 179 -15.39 -7.89 3.88
N VAL A 180 -14.73 -6.72 3.81
CA VAL A 180 -14.96 -5.59 4.71
C VAL A 180 -16.41 -5.16 4.67
N ASN A 181 -16.97 -4.93 3.48
CA ASN A 181 -18.38 -4.59 3.30
C ASN A 181 -19.33 -5.65 3.87
N SER A 182 -19.01 -6.93 3.64
CA SER A 182 -19.81 -8.04 4.16
C SER A 182 -19.82 -8.06 5.69
N TYR A 183 -18.66 -7.92 6.33
CA TYR A 183 -18.58 -7.90 7.80
C TYR A 183 -19.25 -6.66 8.39
N ALA A 184 -19.08 -5.49 7.79
CA ALA A 184 -19.74 -4.26 8.22
C ALA A 184 -21.27 -4.41 8.21
N ASN A 185 -21.82 -4.95 7.12
CA ASN A 185 -23.27 -5.18 7.00
C ASN A 185 -23.79 -6.24 7.99
N GLN A 186 -23.03 -7.31 8.25
CA GLN A 186 -23.40 -8.34 9.23
C GLN A 186 -23.37 -7.77 10.67
N ILE A 187 -22.39 -6.95 11.01
CA ILE A 187 -22.31 -6.26 12.31
C ILE A 187 -23.54 -5.35 12.49
N ALA A 188 -23.90 -4.56 11.48
CA ALA A 188 -25.08 -3.69 11.52
C ALA A 188 -26.39 -4.48 11.71
N ALA A 189 -26.54 -5.63 11.04
CA ALA A 189 -27.68 -6.51 11.21
C ALA A 189 -27.75 -7.08 12.65
N LEU A 190 -26.62 -7.57 13.18
CA LEU A 190 -26.55 -8.07 14.56
C LEU A 190 -26.81 -6.97 15.58
N ASN A 191 -26.32 -5.75 15.37
CA ASN A 191 -26.66 -4.63 16.25
C ASN A 191 -28.17 -4.40 16.31
N SER A 192 -28.88 -4.46 15.18
CA SER A 192 -30.34 -4.31 15.14
C SER A 192 -31.08 -5.44 15.89
N GLU A 193 -30.53 -6.66 15.86
CA GLU A 193 -31.08 -7.81 16.62
C GLU A 193 -30.82 -7.66 18.12
N ILE A 194 -29.61 -7.25 18.50
CA ILE A 194 -29.21 -7.00 19.89
C ILE A 194 -30.07 -5.91 20.52
N ILE A 195 -30.29 -4.79 19.81
CA ILE A 195 -31.16 -3.68 20.28
C ILE A 195 -32.58 -4.19 20.53
N ARG A 196 -33.14 -4.98 19.62
CA ARG A 196 -34.51 -5.54 19.78
C ARG A 196 -34.59 -6.50 20.97
N SER A 197 -33.60 -7.37 21.14
CA SER A 197 -33.57 -8.33 22.26
C SER A 197 -33.45 -7.61 23.60
N ARG A 198 -32.54 -6.61 23.71
CA ARG A 198 -32.41 -5.79 24.93
C ARG A 198 -33.67 -4.99 25.23
N GLY A 199 -34.35 -4.44 24.21
CA GLY A 199 -35.61 -3.74 24.35
C GLY A 199 -36.73 -4.63 24.89
N MET A 200 -36.65 -5.95 24.77
CA MET A 200 -37.56 -6.93 25.39
C MET A 200 -37.13 -7.35 26.81
N GLY A 201 -35.96 -6.89 27.26
CA GLY A 201 -35.42 -7.20 28.59
C GLY A 201 -34.48 -8.43 28.61
N ASP A 202 -34.11 -8.99 27.44
CA ASP A 202 -33.21 -10.11 27.34
C ASP A 202 -31.74 -9.65 27.36
N ASN A 203 -30.83 -10.55 27.72
CA ASN A 203 -29.39 -10.36 27.58
C ASN A 203 -28.85 -11.29 26.46
N PRO A 204 -28.68 -10.78 25.22
CA PRO A 204 -28.41 -11.60 24.05
C PRO A 204 -26.90 -11.95 23.92
N ASN A 205 -26.36 -12.73 24.87
CA ASN A 205 -24.93 -13.05 24.95
C ASN A 205 -24.38 -13.66 23.67
N ASP A 206 -25.09 -14.59 23.05
CA ASP A 206 -24.63 -15.28 21.84
C ASP A 206 -24.60 -14.36 20.61
N LEU A 207 -25.52 -13.37 20.52
CA LEU A 207 -25.48 -12.36 19.46
C LEU A 207 -24.30 -11.40 19.65
N LEU A 208 -24.02 -11.06 20.91
CA LEU A 208 -22.85 -10.25 21.26
C LEU A 208 -21.55 -10.97 20.91
N ASP A 209 -21.43 -12.28 21.18
CA ASP A 209 -20.25 -13.08 20.82
C ASP A 209 -20.06 -13.15 19.30
N ARG A 210 -21.14 -13.35 18.53
CA ARG A 210 -21.09 -13.34 17.05
C ARG A 210 -20.67 -11.97 16.52
N ARG A 211 -21.18 -10.88 17.11
CA ARG A 211 -20.78 -9.53 16.71
C ARG A 211 -19.29 -9.31 16.96
N ASP A 212 -18.82 -9.64 18.15
CA ASP A 212 -17.44 -9.44 18.55
C ASP A 212 -16.48 -10.29 17.71
N LEU A 213 -16.87 -11.51 17.32
CA LEU A 213 -16.11 -12.33 16.36
C LEU A 213 -16.00 -11.66 14.98
N LEU A 214 -17.08 -11.01 14.50
CA LEU A 214 -17.02 -10.25 13.25
C LEU A 214 -16.14 -9.01 13.37
N VAL A 215 -16.14 -8.35 14.52
CA VAL A 215 -15.21 -7.24 14.82
C VAL A 215 -13.76 -7.74 14.80
N ASP A 216 -13.45 -8.87 15.43
CA ASP A 216 -12.14 -9.51 15.37
C ASP A 216 -11.72 -9.82 13.91
N LYS A 217 -12.64 -10.35 13.09
CA LYS A 217 -12.38 -10.64 11.67
C LYS A 217 -12.17 -9.34 10.85
N LEU A 218 -12.95 -8.31 11.13
CA LEU A 218 -12.83 -7.01 10.46
C LEU A 218 -11.52 -6.30 10.82
N SER A 219 -11.05 -6.44 12.08
CA SER A 219 -9.79 -5.83 12.53
C SER A 219 -8.55 -6.39 11.84
N LYS A 220 -8.61 -7.63 11.34
CA LYS A 220 -7.56 -8.20 10.49
C LYS A 220 -7.47 -7.49 9.14
N LEU A 221 -8.62 -7.07 8.62
CA LEU A 221 -8.70 -6.50 7.28
C LEU A 221 -8.36 -5.01 7.26
N ALA A 222 -8.72 -4.26 8.30
CA ALA A 222 -8.55 -2.81 8.35
C ALA A 222 -8.36 -2.29 9.77
N ASN A 223 -7.82 -1.09 9.91
CA ASN A 223 -7.60 -0.42 11.19
C ASN A 223 -8.91 0.12 11.74
N ILE A 224 -9.52 -0.67 12.63
CA ILE A 224 -10.79 -0.30 13.26
C ILE A 224 -10.65 -0.02 14.75
N THR A 225 -11.53 0.82 15.24
CA THR A 225 -11.79 1.03 16.67
C THR A 225 -13.28 0.91 16.94
N THR A 226 -13.63 0.41 18.11
CA THR A 226 -15.02 0.25 18.52
C THR A 226 -15.36 1.22 19.66
N ASP A 227 -16.57 1.76 19.65
CA ASP A 227 -17.09 2.62 20.70
C ASP A 227 -18.54 2.23 21.02
N GLN A 228 -18.86 2.19 22.31
CA GLN A 228 -20.22 1.94 22.79
C GLN A 228 -20.56 2.99 23.84
N ARG A 229 -20.99 4.17 23.40
CA ARG A 229 -21.33 5.31 24.27
C ARG A 229 -22.69 5.17 24.95
N ASP A 230 -23.61 4.49 24.27
CA ASP A 230 -24.95 4.19 24.76
C ASP A 230 -25.14 2.67 24.69
N PRO A 231 -25.84 2.02 25.64
CA PRO A 231 -26.15 0.59 25.57
C PRO A 231 -26.73 0.14 24.23
N ASP A 232 -27.41 1.03 23.51
CA ASP A 232 -28.11 0.72 22.26
C ASP A 232 -27.34 1.15 21.00
N GLU A 233 -26.22 1.88 21.13
CA GLU A 233 -25.46 2.37 19.99
C GLU A 233 -24.02 1.83 19.99
N PHE A 234 -23.81 0.74 19.28
CA PHE A 234 -22.49 0.21 19.02
C PHE A 234 -21.94 0.76 17.69
N MET A 235 -20.76 1.37 17.73
CA MET A 235 -20.11 1.97 16.57
C MET A 235 -18.79 1.28 16.26
N VAL A 236 -18.51 1.15 14.96
CA VAL A 236 -17.20 0.76 14.43
C VAL A 236 -16.68 1.93 13.60
N HIS A 237 -15.53 2.43 13.99
CA HIS A 237 -14.79 3.46 13.25
C HIS A 237 -13.65 2.81 12.48
N LEU A 238 -13.42 3.27 11.26
CA LEU A 238 -12.27 2.92 10.44
C LEU A 238 -11.47 4.20 10.20
N ASP A 239 -10.23 4.22 10.69
CA ASP A 239 -9.35 5.39 10.62
C ASP A 239 -10.05 6.71 11.04
N GLY A 240 -10.87 6.65 12.09
CA GLY A 240 -11.59 7.80 12.63
C GLY A 240 -12.90 8.17 11.91
N LYS A 241 -13.22 7.56 10.78
CA LYS A 241 -14.53 7.69 10.10
C LYS A 241 -15.46 6.56 10.52
N VAL A 242 -16.76 6.85 10.64
CA VAL A 242 -17.76 5.84 11.01
C VAL A 242 -17.97 4.86 9.85
N LEU A 243 -17.73 3.57 10.09
CA LEU A 243 -18.04 2.47 9.17
C LEU A 243 -19.38 1.83 9.50
N VAL A 244 -19.65 1.58 10.80
CA VAL A 244 -20.93 1.04 11.27
C VAL A 244 -21.43 1.90 12.43
N GLN A 245 -22.70 2.31 12.38
CA GLN A 245 -23.40 3.01 13.46
C GLN A 245 -24.74 2.33 13.70
N GLY A 246 -24.88 1.68 14.86
CA GLY A 246 -26.09 0.93 15.16
C GLY A 246 -26.41 -0.08 14.03
N GLY A 247 -27.60 0.01 13.47
CA GLY A 247 -28.07 -0.84 12.36
C GLY A 247 -27.68 -0.38 10.95
N ILE A 248 -26.83 0.64 10.81
CA ILE A 248 -26.43 1.21 9.51
C ILE A 248 -24.95 0.94 9.27
N ALA A 249 -24.62 0.36 8.12
CA ALA A 249 -23.24 0.21 7.64
C ALA A 249 -23.01 1.10 6.42
N ARG A 250 -21.85 1.75 6.35
CA ARG A 250 -21.33 2.37 5.14
C ARG A 250 -20.48 1.33 4.40
N ASN A 251 -20.51 1.38 3.09
CA ASN A 251 -19.76 0.47 2.25
C ASN A 251 -18.68 1.22 1.46
N PHE A 252 -17.68 0.48 1.03
CA PHE A 252 -16.69 0.93 0.05
C PHE A 252 -17.10 0.51 -1.36
N ASP A 253 -16.65 1.28 -2.33
CA ASP A 253 -16.69 0.95 -3.75
C ASP A 253 -15.31 1.15 -4.37
N LEU A 254 -15.07 0.54 -5.51
CA LEU A 254 -13.82 0.61 -6.25
C LEU A 254 -14.05 1.31 -7.58
N VAL A 255 -13.24 2.32 -7.88
CA VAL A 255 -13.30 3.10 -9.12
C VAL A 255 -12.00 2.91 -9.88
N SER A 256 -12.10 2.40 -11.10
CA SER A 256 -10.93 2.21 -11.97
C SER A 256 -10.39 3.57 -12.43
N LEU A 257 -9.07 3.75 -12.30
CA LEU A 257 -8.35 4.93 -12.80
C LEU A 257 -7.59 4.56 -14.07
N THR A 258 -7.95 5.19 -15.18
CA THR A 258 -7.28 5.01 -16.48
C THR A 258 -5.79 5.37 -16.41
N ASP A 259 -5.45 6.39 -15.62
CA ASP A 259 -4.10 6.94 -15.51
C ASP A 259 -3.19 6.14 -14.57
N ASN A 260 -3.73 5.19 -13.80
CA ASN A 260 -2.97 4.31 -12.93
C ASN A 260 -2.99 2.85 -13.40
N ASN A 261 -2.61 2.59 -14.64
CA ASN A 261 -2.61 1.24 -15.23
C ASN A 261 -3.97 0.49 -15.11
N GLY A 262 -5.08 1.20 -14.92
CA GLY A 262 -6.40 0.63 -14.68
C GLY A 262 -6.60 0.10 -13.26
N TYR A 263 -5.68 0.33 -12.33
CA TYR A 263 -5.85 -0.06 -10.93
C TYR A 263 -6.97 0.73 -10.27
N GLU A 264 -7.65 0.06 -9.36
CA GLU A 264 -8.84 0.59 -8.72
C GLU A 264 -8.50 1.43 -7.49
N LYS A 265 -9.17 2.57 -7.36
CA LYS A 265 -9.11 3.46 -6.20
C LYS A 265 -10.27 3.17 -5.26
N LEU A 266 -9.98 3.15 -3.96
CA LEU A 266 -10.99 2.94 -2.93
C LEU A 266 -11.75 4.24 -2.64
N VAL A 267 -13.07 4.19 -2.72
CA VAL A 267 -13.96 5.32 -2.41
C VAL A 267 -15.10 4.88 -1.49
N TRP A 268 -15.69 5.83 -0.77
CA TRP A 268 -16.95 5.59 -0.07
C TRP A 268 -18.10 5.46 -1.07
N ALA A 269 -18.89 4.39 -0.98
CA ALA A 269 -19.97 4.11 -1.93
C ALA A 269 -21.08 5.18 -1.92
N ASP A 270 -21.32 5.81 -0.79
CA ASP A 270 -22.36 6.82 -0.56
C ASP A 270 -21.98 8.22 -1.04
N THR A 271 -20.75 8.67 -0.81
CA THR A 271 -20.29 10.03 -1.13
C THR A 271 -19.39 10.11 -2.35
N ARG A 272 -18.84 8.97 -2.78
CA ARG A 272 -17.80 8.90 -3.82
C ARG A 272 -16.50 9.62 -3.46
N GLU A 273 -16.35 10.03 -2.21
CA GLU A 273 -15.08 10.58 -1.70
C GLU A 273 -14.04 9.48 -1.54
N ASP A 274 -12.79 9.87 -1.64
CA ASP A 274 -11.65 8.98 -1.41
C ASP A 274 -11.71 8.37 -0.01
N ALA A 275 -11.54 7.06 0.05
CA ALA A 275 -11.46 6.34 1.31
C ALA A 275 -10.00 6.01 1.60
N PHE A 276 -9.55 6.42 2.78
CA PHE A 276 -8.23 6.08 3.30
C PHE A 276 -8.36 4.90 4.26
N VAL A 277 -7.51 3.89 4.09
CA VAL A 277 -7.44 2.73 4.98
C VAL A 277 -5.98 2.47 5.35
N SER A 278 -5.68 2.62 6.63
CA SER A 278 -4.39 2.27 7.18
C SER A 278 -4.44 0.90 7.86
N GLY A 279 -3.31 0.20 7.91
CA GLY A 279 -3.16 -1.06 8.63
C GLY A 279 -4.05 -2.21 8.11
N GLY A 280 -3.98 -3.35 8.77
CA GLY A 280 -4.64 -4.56 8.35
C GLY A 280 -4.22 -5.05 6.96
N THR A 281 -4.85 -6.11 6.50
CA THR A 281 -4.59 -6.65 5.16
C THR A 281 -4.86 -5.62 4.06
N LEU A 282 -5.97 -4.87 4.13
CA LEU A 282 -6.35 -3.92 3.09
C LEU A 282 -5.36 -2.75 2.98
N GLY A 283 -4.96 -2.17 4.12
CA GLY A 283 -3.96 -1.10 4.13
C GLY A 283 -2.61 -1.57 3.59
N ALA A 284 -2.17 -2.79 3.96
CA ALA A 284 -0.94 -3.38 3.43
C ALA A 284 -0.99 -3.61 1.92
N LEU A 285 -2.11 -4.12 1.39
CA LEU A 285 -2.29 -4.36 -0.05
C LEU A 285 -2.26 -3.06 -0.86
N ILE A 286 -2.94 -2.02 -0.38
CA ILE A 286 -2.96 -0.70 -1.04
C ILE A 286 -1.54 -0.09 -1.04
N GLU A 287 -0.84 -0.10 0.11
CA GLU A 287 0.50 0.44 0.21
C GLU A 287 1.52 -0.34 -0.65
N LEU A 288 1.44 -1.68 -0.65
CA LEU A 288 2.26 -2.52 -1.51
C LEU A 288 2.05 -2.20 -2.99
N ARG A 289 0.78 -2.03 -3.44
CA ARG A 289 0.46 -1.75 -4.84
C ARG A 289 0.87 -0.33 -5.25
N ASP A 290 0.42 0.68 -4.48
CA ASP A 290 0.48 2.08 -4.89
C ASP A 290 1.82 2.76 -4.52
N VAL A 291 2.58 2.16 -3.57
CA VAL A 291 3.87 2.70 -3.17
C VAL A 291 5.01 1.72 -3.51
N ASP A 292 4.99 0.51 -2.96
CA ASP A 292 6.17 -0.37 -3.07
C ASP A 292 6.37 -0.90 -4.49
N ILE A 293 5.37 -1.56 -5.08
CA ILE A 293 5.46 -2.10 -6.45
C ILE A 293 5.59 -0.97 -7.47
N ARG A 294 4.86 0.12 -7.29
CA ARG A 294 4.98 1.28 -8.15
C ARG A 294 6.41 1.84 -8.15
N ASN A 295 7.02 2.00 -6.97
CA ASN A 295 8.39 2.48 -6.86
C ASN A 295 9.39 1.54 -7.52
N GLU A 296 9.21 0.22 -7.40
CA GLU A 296 10.07 -0.76 -8.07
C GLU A 296 9.92 -0.69 -9.60
N ILE A 297 8.71 -0.57 -10.12
CA ILE A 297 8.45 -0.39 -11.55
C ILE A 297 9.05 0.94 -12.03
N GLN A 298 8.87 2.03 -11.29
CA GLN A 298 9.45 3.34 -11.62
C GLN A 298 10.98 3.31 -11.59
N SER A 299 11.57 2.61 -10.61
CA SER A 299 13.02 2.44 -10.53
C SER A 299 13.57 1.71 -11.75
N LEU A 300 12.94 0.60 -12.15
CA LEU A 300 13.31 -0.14 -13.35
C LEU A 300 13.13 0.70 -14.63
N ASN A 301 12.03 1.43 -14.74
CA ASN A 301 11.75 2.34 -15.84
C ASN A 301 12.77 3.49 -15.92
N THR A 302 13.14 4.08 -14.77
CA THR A 302 14.15 5.15 -14.68
C THR A 302 15.51 4.66 -15.15
N MET A 303 15.93 3.49 -14.68
CA MET A 303 17.18 2.87 -15.13
C MET A 303 17.15 2.61 -16.64
N THR A 304 16.07 2.00 -17.13
CA THR A 304 15.92 1.61 -18.54
C THR A 304 15.93 2.83 -19.46
N MET A 305 15.23 3.90 -19.07
CA MET A 305 15.14 5.14 -19.85
C MET A 305 16.50 5.83 -19.94
N ASN A 306 17.19 5.98 -18.81
CA ASN A 306 18.51 6.59 -18.80
C ASN A 306 19.54 5.73 -19.53
N PHE A 307 19.51 4.41 -19.34
CA PHE A 307 20.37 3.47 -20.05
C PHE A 307 20.21 3.58 -21.57
N SER A 308 18.97 3.49 -22.07
CA SER A 308 18.71 3.55 -23.50
C SER A 308 19.08 4.91 -24.11
N ASP A 309 18.78 5.99 -23.40
CA ASP A 309 19.07 7.34 -23.88
C ASP A 309 20.57 7.65 -23.96
N LEU A 310 21.34 7.22 -22.95
CA LEU A 310 22.82 7.40 -22.95
C LEU A 310 23.51 6.58 -24.04
N VAL A 311 23.10 5.33 -24.25
CA VAL A 311 23.63 4.51 -25.34
C VAL A 311 23.26 5.11 -26.71
N ASN A 312 22.02 5.53 -26.85
CA ASN A 312 21.53 6.15 -28.09
C ASN A 312 22.21 7.49 -28.41
N ASP A 313 22.52 8.30 -27.39
CA ASP A 313 23.20 9.59 -27.60
C ASP A 313 24.57 9.41 -28.24
N VAL A 314 25.35 8.42 -27.78
CA VAL A 314 26.63 8.09 -28.39
C VAL A 314 26.44 7.45 -29.77
N HIS A 315 25.54 6.46 -29.88
CA HIS A 315 25.34 5.66 -31.09
C HIS A 315 24.80 6.52 -32.26
N ARG A 316 23.89 7.44 -31.98
CA ARG A 316 23.29 8.36 -32.95
C ARG A 316 24.33 9.28 -33.61
N ASN A 317 25.34 9.68 -32.85
CA ASN A 317 26.42 10.56 -33.30
C ASN A 317 27.60 9.80 -33.95
N ALA A 318 27.54 8.47 -33.94
CA ALA A 318 28.59 7.61 -34.47
C ALA A 318 28.19 6.98 -35.81
N TYR A 319 29.11 6.27 -36.42
CA TYR A 319 29.00 5.65 -37.75
C TYR A 319 29.17 4.13 -37.70
N GLY A 320 28.30 3.44 -38.38
CA GLY A 320 28.41 2.01 -38.63
C GLY A 320 29.50 1.67 -39.70
N ALA A 321 29.80 0.39 -39.81
CA ALA A 321 30.72 -0.09 -40.86
C ALA A 321 30.17 0.12 -42.28
N ASN A 322 28.88 0.34 -42.43
CA ASN A 322 28.17 0.70 -43.66
C ASN A 322 28.08 2.22 -43.87
N ASN A 323 28.78 3.05 -43.06
CA ASN A 323 28.74 4.50 -43.06
C ASN A 323 27.35 5.09 -42.72
N VAL A 324 26.42 4.32 -42.16
CA VAL A 324 25.16 4.81 -41.67
C VAL A 324 25.36 5.46 -40.30
N THR A 325 24.71 6.59 -40.07
CA THR A 325 24.70 7.36 -38.82
C THR A 325 23.27 7.80 -38.48
N GLY A 326 23.06 8.42 -37.32
CA GLY A 326 21.76 8.93 -36.89
C GLY A 326 20.79 7.86 -36.40
N LEU A 327 21.26 6.62 -36.17
CA LEU A 327 20.43 5.53 -35.65
C LEU A 327 20.55 5.42 -34.14
N ASP A 328 19.41 5.27 -33.50
CA ASP A 328 19.32 4.82 -32.11
C ASP A 328 19.61 3.31 -32.03
N PHE A 329 20.40 2.89 -31.04
CA PHE A 329 20.67 1.47 -30.80
C PHE A 329 19.43 0.77 -30.19
N PHE A 330 18.85 1.39 -29.19
CA PHE A 330 17.56 0.97 -28.62
C PHE A 330 16.43 1.83 -29.17
N THR A 331 15.28 1.22 -29.43
CA THR A 331 14.12 1.93 -29.97
C THR A 331 13.66 3.02 -28.98
N GLN A 332 13.65 4.25 -29.43
CA GLN A 332 12.98 5.36 -28.79
C GLN A 332 11.91 5.90 -29.74
N HIS A 333 10.78 6.31 -29.20
CA HIS A 333 9.74 6.93 -29.98
C HIS A 333 9.98 8.45 -30.01
N SER A 334 10.18 9.00 -31.18
CA SER A 334 10.32 10.44 -31.37
C SER A 334 8.97 11.08 -31.64
N PHE A 335 8.75 12.26 -31.06
CA PHE A 335 7.53 13.06 -31.25
C PHE A 335 7.61 13.94 -32.52
N VAL A 336 8.25 13.47 -33.54
CA VAL A 336 8.59 14.30 -34.73
C VAL A 336 7.35 14.68 -35.56
N GLU A 337 6.22 14.01 -35.38
CA GLU A 337 5.07 14.21 -36.25
C GLU A 337 4.23 15.45 -35.92
N ASN A 338 4.48 16.10 -34.78
CA ASN A 338 3.68 17.24 -34.36
C ASN A 338 4.48 18.41 -33.74
N VAL A 339 5.42 18.89 -34.48
CA VAL A 339 6.31 20.03 -34.11
C VAL A 339 5.54 21.30 -33.73
N ASN A 340 4.26 21.38 -34.09
CA ASN A 340 3.43 22.58 -33.88
C ASN A 340 2.42 22.42 -32.70
N GLY A 341 2.54 21.38 -31.91
CA GLY A 341 1.66 21.19 -30.75
C GLY A 341 0.22 20.74 -31.08
N ASN A 342 -0.10 20.52 -32.33
CA ASN A 342 -1.45 20.14 -32.77
C ASN A 342 -1.67 18.63 -32.72
N PHE A 343 -1.51 18.04 -31.56
CA PHE A 343 -1.64 16.59 -31.39
C PHE A 343 -2.97 16.24 -30.73
N ASP A 344 -3.77 15.46 -31.42
CA ASP A 344 -5.00 14.86 -30.95
C ASP A 344 -4.74 13.35 -30.83
N ARG A 345 -4.40 12.89 -29.62
CA ARG A 345 -3.98 11.52 -29.36
C ARG A 345 -5.14 10.55 -29.34
N ASP A 346 -6.28 10.99 -28.81
CA ASP A 346 -7.45 10.16 -28.63
C ASP A 346 -8.47 10.28 -29.77
N GLY A 347 -8.25 11.23 -30.69
CA GLY A 347 -9.09 11.43 -31.87
C GLY A 347 -10.41 12.14 -31.58
N ASP A 348 -10.50 12.89 -30.47
CA ASP A 348 -11.72 13.60 -30.07
C ASP A 348 -11.92 14.95 -30.79
N GLY A 349 -10.94 15.38 -31.57
CA GLY A 349 -10.94 16.63 -32.33
C GLY A 349 -10.37 17.82 -31.56
N ASN A 350 -9.90 17.63 -30.33
CA ASN A 350 -9.19 18.62 -29.55
C ASN A 350 -7.70 18.29 -29.52
N PHE A 351 -6.85 19.31 -29.27
CA PHE A 351 -5.42 19.09 -29.15
C PHE A 351 -5.08 18.64 -27.73
N ASP A 352 -4.34 17.54 -27.66
CA ASP A 352 -3.87 16.93 -26.43
C ASP A 352 -2.61 17.61 -25.86
N HIS A 353 -2.14 17.04 -24.75
CA HIS A 353 -0.90 17.42 -24.12
C HIS A 353 0.32 17.09 -24.98
N SER A 354 1.38 17.90 -24.87
CA SER A 354 2.68 17.63 -25.50
C SER A 354 3.60 16.84 -24.56
N TYR A 355 3.69 15.53 -24.77
CA TYR A 355 4.49 14.63 -23.94
C TYR A 355 5.96 14.62 -24.39
N ILE A 356 6.79 15.50 -23.83
CA ILE A 356 8.21 15.61 -24.17
C ILE A 356 9.07 15.12 -23.01
N PHE A 357 9.94 14.16 -23.33
CA PHE A 357 10.87 13.58 -22.36
C PHE A 357 12.11 14.45 -22.14
N ARG A 358 12.66 15.03 -23.22
CA ARG A 358 13.95 15.71 -23.17
C ARG A 358 13.98 16.98 -24.02
N PHE A 359 14.55 18.05 -23.46
CA PHE A 359 14.99 19.23 -24.21
C PHE A 359 16.51 19.27 -24.27
N THR A 360 17.07 19.64 -25.44
CA THR A 360 18.50 19.85 -25.60
C THR A 360 18.71 21.30 -26.10
N GLY A 361 19.45 22.06 -25.34
CA GLY A 361 19.79 23.44 -25.72
C GLY A 361 20.69 23.54 -26.94
N THR A 362 20.71 24.68 -27.58
CA THR A 362 21.46 24.94 -28.82
C THR A 362 22.85 25.52 -28.59
N THR A 363 23.17 25.92 -27.35
CA THR A 363 24.40 26.63 -26.99
C THR A 363 25.34 25.70 -26.22
N THR A 364 26.61 25.64 -26.66
CA THR A 364 27.67 24.93 -25.93
C THR A 364 28.09 25.73 -24.70
N LEU A 365 28.05 25.14 -23.53
CA LEU A 365 28.32 25.77 -22.24
C LEU A 365 29.64 25.28 -21.64
N ASN A 366 30.28 26.11 -20.83
CA ASN A 366 31.44 25.70 -20.04
C ASN A 366 31.00 25.45 -18.58
N PRO A 367 31.17 24.22 -18.05
CA PRO A 367 30.69 23.85 -16.69
C PRO A 367 31.21 24.78 -15.58
N GLN A 368 32.44 25.29 -15.72
CA GLN A 368 33.12 26.10 -14.72
C GLN A 368 32.94 27.61 -14.94
N GLU A 369 32.26 28.04 -16.00
CA GLU A 369 32.02 29.43 -16.29
C GLU A 369 30.93 30.00 -15.38
N GLN A 370 31.18 31.20 -14.85
CA GLN A 370 30.17 31.94 -14.09
C GLN A 370 29.12 32.51 -15.05
N ILE A 371 27.85 32.30 -14.70
CA ILE A 371 26.73 32.69 -15.58
C ILE A 371 26.54 34.20 -15.74
N GLY A 372 26.89 34.99 -14.70
CA GLY A 372 26.91 36.46 -14.79
C GLY A 372 25.55 37.16 -14.70
N PHE A 373 24.45 36.45 -14.49
CA PHE A 373 23.08 36.99 -14.39
C PHE A 373 22.27 36.26 -13.32
N GLU A 374 21.16 36.84 -12.91
CA GLU A 374 20.25 36.29 -11.91
C GLU A 374 18.87 36.00 -12.50
N GLY A 375 18.15 35.06 -11.88
CA GLY A 375 16.80 34.73 -12.25
C GLY A 375 16.26 33.59 -11.41
N VAL A 376 15.06 33.14 -11.73
CA VAL A 376 14.38 32.00 -11.11
C VAL A 376 13.85 31.13 -12.22
N MET A 377 14.29 29.87 -12.24
CA MET A 377 13.68 28.83 -13.07
C MET A 377 12.53 28.21 -12.30
N THR A 378 11.48 27.85 -13.00
CA THR A 378 10.31 27.18 -12.43
C THR A 378 10.08 25.88 -13.18
N PHE A 379 10.01 24.78 -12.44
CA PHE A 379 9.74 23.44 -12.96
C PHE A 379 8.51 22.84 -12.30
N SER A 380 7.88 21.88 -12.95
CA SER A 380 6.83 21.08 -12.30
C SER A 380 7.39 20.23 -11.17
N GLY A 381 6.61 20.08 -10.11
CA GLY A 381 6.91 19.22 -8.97
C GLY A 381 5.65 18.46 -8.48
N PRO A 382 5.78 17.67 -7.42
CA PRO A 382 4.69 16.77 -6.96
C PRO A 382 3.42 17.47 -6.52
N SER A 383 3.55 18.64 -5.89
CA SER A 383 2.43 19.40 -5.29
C SER A 383 2.25 20.78 -5.93
N GLY A 384 2.83 21.01 -7.09
CA GLY A 384 2.84 22.29 -7.79
C GLY A 384 4.23 22.65 -8.30
N ASN A 385 4.40 23.88 -8.82
CA ASN A 385 5.66 24.30 -9.41
C ASN A 385 6.74 24.57 -8.35
N VAL A 386 7.97 24.14 -8.64
CA VAL A 386 9.17 24.31 -7.81
C VAL A 386 10.05 25.41 -8.42
N GLN A 387 10.48 26.33 -7.59
CA GLN A 387 11.34 27.45 -7.98
C GLN A 387 12.81 27.16 -7.67
N VAL A 388 13.68 27.38 -8.66
CA VAL A 388 15.13 27.18 -8.56
C VAL A 388 15.81 28.51 -8.87
N PRO A 389 16.22 29.31 -7.87
CA PRO A 389 16.92 30.55 -8.07
C PRO A 389 18.37 30.34 -8.51
N TYR A 390 18.90 31.25 -9.31
CA TYR A 390 20.31 31.29 -9.68
C TYR A 390 20.86 32.72 -9.62
N HIS A 391 22.18 32.84 -9.40
CA HIS A 391 22.84 34.11 -9.13
C HIS A 391 24.05 34.31 -10.04
N PRO A 392 24.50 35.59 -10.25
CA PRO A 392 25.60 35.89 -11.16
C PRO A 392 26.93 35.20 -10.87
N THR A 393 27.16 34.82 -9.63
CA THR A 393 28.38 34.13 -9.17
C THR A 393 28.31 32.62 -9.32
N ASP A 394 27.14 32.05 -9.64
CA ASP A 394 26.98 30.63 -9.86
C ASP A 394 27.69 30.21 -11.15
N THR A 395 28.31 29.03 -11.11
CA THR A 395 28.80 28.36 -12.32
C THR A 395 27.68 27.56 -12.97
N VAL A 396 27.81 27.21 -14.24
CA VAL A 396 26.87 26.35 -14.95
C VAL A 396 26.65 25.02 -14.18
N GLU A 397 27.74 24.42 -13.67
CA GLU A 397 27.68 23.19 -12.86
C GLU A 397 26.89 23.39 -11.56
N THR A 398 27.08 24.54 -10.89
CA THR A 398 26.31 24.87 -9.67
C THR A 398 24.83 25.00 -9.94
N VAL A 399 24.44 25.62 -11.07
CA VAL A 399 23.04 25.74 -11.47
C VAL A 399 22.44 24.37 -11.79
N ILE A 400 23.15 23.52 -12.53
CA ILE A 400 22.74 22.17 -12.86
C ILE A 400 22.52 21.34 -11.58
N ASN A 401 23.46 21.39 -10.64
CA ASN A 401 23.33 20.68 -9.37
C ASN A 401 22.11 21.18 -8.57
N ARG A 402 21.87 22.49 -8.55
CA ARG A 402 20.69 23.07 -7.88
C ARG A 402 19.37 22.63 -8.53
N ILE A 403 19.32 22.47 -9.86
CA ILE A 403 18.16 21.87 -10.54
C ILE A 403 17.99 20.40 -10.07
N ASN A 404 19.10 19.64 -10.06
CA ASN A 404 19.09 18.24 -9.70
C ASN A 404 18.74 17.98 -8.21
N ASP A 405 19.11 18.90 -7.33
CA ASP A 405 18.80 18.85 -5.89
C ASP A 405 17.39 19.37 -5.57
N SER A 406 16.71 20.00 -6.54
CA SER A 406 15.34 20.47 -6.36
C SER A 406 14.35 19.29 -6.35
N ASN A 407 13.18 19.51 -5.75
CA ASN A 407 12.05 18.56 -5.86
C ASN A 407 11.32 18.67 -7.21
N GLY A 408 11.93 19.30 -8.22
CA GLY A 408 11.37 19.34 -9.57
C GLY A 408 11.43 17.98 -10.25
N GLU A 409 10.41 17.67 -11.04
CA GLU A 409 10.34 16.42 -11.82
C GLU A 409 11.16 16.52 -13.12
N VAL A 410 12.26 17.25 -13.06
CA VAL A 410 13.22 17.48 -14.15
C VAL A 410 14.64 17.30 -13.63
N LYS A 411 15.49 16.66 -14.42
CA LYS A 411 16.93 16.54 -14.18
C LYS A 411 17.71 17.20 -15.31
N ALA A 412 18.82 17.85 -14.95
CA ALA A 412 19.68 18.58 -15.85
C ALA A 412 21.06 17.95 -15.94
N TYR A 413 21.67 17.96 -17.11
CA TYR A 413 23.07 17.59 -17.33
C TYR A 413 23.59 18.26 -18.62
N LEU A 414 24.90 18.23 -18.84
CA LEU A 414 25.51 18.62 -20.12
C LEU A 414 25.69 17.38 -20.97
N ASP A 415 25.29 17.48 -22.24
CA ASP A 415 25.53 16.43 -23.21
C ASP A 415 27.03 16.39 -23.63
N ARG A 416 27.37 15.50 -24.54
CA ARG A 416 28.72 15.37 -25.09
C ARG A 416 29.26 16.65 -25.74
N ASN A 417 28.40 17.49 -26.28
CA ASN A 417 28.73 18.75 -26.90
C ASN A 417 28.72 19.92 -25.91
N ASN A 418 28.54 19.60 -24.60
CA ASN A 418 28.35 20.57 -23.53
C ASN A 418 27.07 21.43 -23.71
N ASN A 419 26.06 20.91 -24.38
CA ASN A 419 24.76 21.55 -24.42
C ASN A 419 23.95 21.16 -23.19
N LEU A 420 23.17 22.08 -22.62
CA LEU A 420 22.29 21.77 -21.50
C LEU A 420 21.16 20.87 -21.95
N VAL A 421 20.98 19.78 -21.24
CA VAL A 421 19.87 18.85 -21.43
C VAL A 421 18.99 18.86 -20.20
N LEU A 422 17.68 19.01 -20.39
CA LEU A 422 16.66 18.80 -19.37
C LEU A 422 15.89 17.52 -19.70
N LYS A 423 15.76 16.62 -18.73
CA LYS A 423 14.99 15.37 -18.85
C LYS A 423 13.86 15.33 -17.85
N GLY A 424 12.71 14.83 -18.27
CA GLY A 424 11.62 14.45 -17.37
C GLY A 424 12.02 13.22 -16.54
N THR A 425 11.57 13.20 -15.29
CA THR A 425 11.75 12.05 -14.37
C THR A 425 10.42 11.33 -14.14
N THR A 426 10.43 10.32 -13.29
CA THR A 426 9.20 9.69 -12.80
C THR A 426 8.41 10.69 -11.98
N ALA A 427 7.09 10.69 -12.14
CA ALA A 427 6.21 11.54 -11.37
C ALA A 427 6.01 10.99 -9.95
N GLN A 428 6.07 11.87 -8.96
CA GLN A 428 5.77 11.49 -7.57
C GLN A 428 4.27 11.35 -7.32
N ASN A 429 3.45 12.11 -8.04
CA ASN A 429 2.00 11.98 -8.01
C ASN A 429 1.52 11.03 -9.11
N VAL A 430 0.69 10.02 -8.74
CA VAL A 430 0.13 9.01 -9.65
C VAL A 430 -0.73 9.59 -10.78
N GLU A 431 -1.27 10.79 -10.59
CA GLU A 431 -2.09 11.46 -11.60
C GLU A 431 -1.24 12.16 -12.68
N ASN A 432 0.06 12.26 -12.48
CA ASN A 432 0.96 12.89 -13.42
C ASN A 432 1.69 11.84 -14.28
N PRO A 433 1.94 12.13 -15.56
CA PRO A 433 2.67 11.22 -16.43
C PRO A 433 4.15 11.12 -16.06
N ASP A 434 4.71 9.91 -16.09
CA ASP A 434 6.13 9.66 -15.91
C ASP A 434 6.94 10.11 -17.16
N PHE A 435 8.17 10.55 -16.94
CA PHE A 435 9.12 10.94 -17.99
C PHE A 435 8.64 12.07 -18.91
N VAL A 436 7.82 12.95 -18.39
CA VAL A 436 7.32 14.13 -19.10
C VAL A 436 7.77 15.40 -18.41
N ILE A 437 8.33 16.33 -19.18
CA ILE A 437 8.58 17.69 -18.72
C ILE A 437 7.26 18.43 -18.77
N ARG A 438 6.61 18.65 -17.61
CA ARG A 438 5.27 19.24 -17.55
C ARG A 438 5.28 20.76 -17.60
N HIS A 439 6.28 21.40 -16.98
CA HIS A 439 6.39 22.86 -16.95
C HIS A 439 7.85 23.30 -16.87
N VAL A 440 8.23 24.28 -17.69
CA VAL A 440 9.54 24.94 -17.65
C VAL A 440 9.36 26.43 -17.94
N GLU A 441 9.80 27.25 -16.99
CA GLU A 441 9.82 28.72 -17.12
C GLU A 441 11.16 29.25 -16.60
N ASP A 442 11.64 30.33 -17.15
CA ASP A 442 12.80 31.08 -16.64
C ASP A 442 12.52 32.59 -16.65
N SER A 443 12.52 33.19 -15.47
CA SER A 443 12.34 34.62 -15.33
C SER A 443 13.54 35.44 -15.83
N GLY A 444 14.69 34.78 -16.02
CA GLY A 444 15.95 35.36 -16.44
C GLY A 444 16.44 34.83 -17.79
N PHE A 445 17.75 34.56 -17.89
CA PHE A 445 18.42 34.31 -19.17
C PHE A 445 19.02 32.91 -19.29
N PHE A 446 19.01 32.10 -18.24
CA PHE A 446 19.73 30.81 -18.22
C PHE A 446 19.15 29.78 -19.21
N LEU A 447 17.84 29.57 -19.18
CA LEU A 447 17.19 28.65 -20.11
C LEU A 447 16.90 29.25 -21.48
N THR A 448 16.97 30.56 -21.61
CA THR A 448 16.71 31.29 -22.87
C THR A 448 17.99 31.52 -23.66
N GLY A 449 18.48 32.73 -23.69
CA GLY A 449 19.63 33.14 -24.52
C GLY A 449 20.95 32.47 -24.17
N TYR A 450 21.16 31.99 -22.92
CA TYR A 450 22.39 31.35 -22.50
C TYR A 450 22.49 29.87 -22.91
N SER A 451 21.50 29.07 -22.59
CA SER A 451 21.48 27.64 -22.98
C SER A 451 20.72 27.37 -24.28
N GLY A 452 19.81 28.26 -24.69
CA GLY A 452 19.04 28.10 -25.92
C GLY A 452 17.98 26.99 -25.87
N ILE A 453 17.35 26.79 -24.72
CA ILE A 453 16.20 25.88 -24.57
C ILE A 453 14.90 26.60 -24.86
N LEU A 454 14.65 27.73 -24.19
CA LEU A 454 13.43 28.52 -24.37
C LEU A 454 13.68 29.71 -25.31
N SER A 455 12.64 30.10 -26.06
CA SER A 455 12.70 31.24 -27.00
C SER A 455 12.58 32.59 -26.30
N ALA A 456 11.89 32.67 -25.17
CA ALA A 456 11.67 33.89 -24.41
C ALA A 456 11.66 33.59 -22.89
N SER A 457 11.91 34.64 -22.09
CA SER A 457 11.88 34.57 -20.62
C SER A 457 10.52 34.99 -20.08
N GLY A 458 10.23 34.53 -18.83
CA GLY A 458 8.98 34.81 -18.12
C GLY A 458 7.82 33.94 -18.58
N ALA A 459 6.64 34.23 -18.07
CA ALA A 459 5.44 33.43 -18.29
C ALA A 459 5.03 33.31 -19.77
N ASP A 460 5.28 34.35 -20.58
CA ASP A 460 4.95 34.31 -22.00
C ASP A 460 5.88 33.39 -22.82
N GLY A 461 7.04 33.03 -22.27
CA GLY A 461 8.00 32.10 -22.88
C GLY A 461 7.98 30.71 -22.22
N ALA A 462 7.13 30.50 -21.26
CA ALA A 462 7.07 29.23 -20.53
C ALA A 462 6.58 28.07 -21.43
N TYR A 463 7.19 26.93 -21.22
CA TYR A 463 6.67 25.68 -21.75
C TYR A 463 5.73 25.03 -20.70
N ASP A 464 4.54 24.66 -21.14
CA ASP A 464 3.58 23.90 -20.32
C ASP A 464 2.97 22.78 -21.18
N PHE A 465 3.10 21.54 -20.73
CA PHE A 465 2.68 20.38 -21.51
C PHE A 465 1.16 20.33 -21.77
N ALA A 466 0.36 20.93 -20.88
CA ALA A 466 -1.09 20.98 -21.02
C ALA A 466 -1.56 21.93 -22.13
N HIS A 467 -0.66 22.77 -22.64
CA HIS A 467 -0.93 23.67 -23.76
C HIS A 467 -0.25 23.14 -25.02
N ALA A 468 -1.02 22.62 -25.96
CA ALA A 468 -0.50 22.01 -27.19
C ALA A 468 0.46 22.93 -27.98
N ASP A 469 0.23 24.24 -27.93
CA ASP A 469 1.09 25.26 -28.58
C ASP A 469 2.39 25.54 -27.84
N ALA A 470 2.60 25.01 -26.66
CA ALA A 470 3.79 25.28 -25.84
C ALA A 470 5.11 24.86 -26.51
N VAL A 471 5.06 23.95 -27.47
CA VAL A 471 6.22 23.55 -28.29
C VAL A 471 6.84 24.76 -29.01
N ASN A 472 6.04 25.78 -29.32
CA ASN A 472 6.51 27.02 -29.95
C ASN A 472 7.38 27.90 -29.02
N SER A 473 7.34 27.65 -27.71
CA SER A 473 8.21 28.30 -26.72
C SER A 473 9.63 27.74 -26.73
N LEU A 474 9.91 26.64 -27.43
CA LEU A 474 11.23 26.04 -27.52
C LEU A 474 12.09 26.71 -28.59
N ALA A 475 13.30 27.13 -28.23
CA ALA A 475 14.24 27.86 -29.11
C ALA A 475 15.09 26.93 -29.98
N GLY A 476 14.45 26.12 -30.81
CA GLY A 476 15.15 25.16 -31.66
C GLY A 476 15.76 23.98 -30.89
N ALA A 477 15.29 23.71 -29.68
CA ALA A 477 15.71 22.57 -28.87
C ALA A 477 15.35 21.27 -29.56
N GLN A 478 16.25 20.29 -29.51
CA GLN A 478 15.94 18.93 -29.90
C GLN A 478 15.15 18.25 -28.79
N PHE A 479 14.10 17.56 -29.15
CA PHE A 479 13.28 16.84 -28.21
C PHE A 479 12.99 15.41 -28.67
N ALA A 480 12.86 14.53 -27.73
CA ALA A 480 12.39 13.17 -27.95
C ALA A 480 11.21 12.92 -27.03
N VAL A 481 10.14 12.39 -27.57
CA VAL A 481 9.02 11.87 -26.80
C VAL A 481 9.21 10.39 -26.69
N SER A 482 9.18 9.93 -25.51
CA SER A 482 9.00 8.53 -25.23
C SER A 482 7.50 8.24 -25.14
N PRO A 483 6.99 7.07 -25.58
CA PRO A 483 5.73 6.62 -25.04
C PRO A 483 5.92 6.57 -23.53
N VAL A 484 5.16 7.38 -22.88
CA VAL A 484 5.35 7.82 -21.51
C VAL A 484 5.14 6.68 -20.52
N LEU A 485 4.57 5.57 -20.98
CA LEU A 485 4.20 4.46 -20.13
C LEU A 485 5.23 3.33 -20.28
N ASN A 486 5.90 3.04 -19.16
CA ASN A 486 6.66 1.81 -18.96
C ASN A 486 7.78 1.54 -19.98
N PRO A 487 8.83 2.37 -20.05
CA PRO A 487 9.95 2.15 -20.95
C PRO A 487 10.62 0.76 -20.81
N ALA A 488 10.63 0.19 -19.61
CA ALA A 488 11.10 -1.18 -19.40
C ALA A 488 10.27 -2.25 -20.11
N GLY A 489 9.00 -1.99 -20.35
CA GLY A 489 8.09 -2.90 -21.02
C GLY A 489 8.21 -2.91 -22.54
N TYR A 490 8.76 -1.85 -23.17
CA TYR A 490 8.87 -1.76 -24.62
C TYR A 490 10.30 -1.67 -25.16
N ILE A 491 11.31 -1.56 -24.29
CA ILE A 491 12.72 -1.47 -24.73
C ILE A 491 13.07 -2.63 -25.66
N GLU A 492 13.66 -2.33 -26.81
CA GLU A 492 14.15 -3.31 -27.75
C GLU A 492 15.33 -2.77 -28.57
N VAL A 493 16.15 -3.65 -29.10
CA VAL A 493 17.19 -3.26 -30.07
C VAL A 493 16.52 -2.84 -31.38
N ASN A 494 16.97 -1.74 -31.96
CA ASN A 494 16.41 -1.18 -33.19
C ASN A 494 16.41 -2.20 -34.33
N ASN A 495 15.26 -2.38 -34.98
CA ASN A 495 15.08 -3.34 -36.05
C ASN A 495 16.02 -3.11 -37.26
N VAL A 496 16.39 -1.87 -37.54
CA VAL A 496 17.38 -1.57 -38.59
C VAL A 496 18.74 -2.18 -38.27
N ILE A 497 19.15 -2.12 -37.01
CA ILE A 497 20.42 -2.70 -36.52
C ILE A 497 20.35 -4.23 -36.47
N LYS A 498 19.24 -4.81 -36.04
CA LYS A 498 19.02 -6.25 -36.05
C LYS A 498 19.11 -6.86 -37.47
N ASN A 499 18.58 -6.15 -38.45
CA ASN A 499 18.59 -6.61 -39.84
C ASN A 499 19.93 -6.41 -40.54
N ASP A 500 20.73 -5.41 -40.16
CA ASP A 500 22.08 -5.17 -40.66
C ASP A 500 23.01 -4.76 -39.52
N VAL A 501 23.76 -5.74 -39.00
CA VAL A 501 24.70 -5.53 -37.89
C VAL A 501 25.84 -4.58 -38.23
N LYS A 502 26.08 -4.29 -39.52
CA LYS A 502 27.05 -3.29 -39.96
C LYS A 502 26.61 -1.85 -39.54
N SER A 503 25.34 -1.67 -39.26
CA SER A 503 24.76 -0.42 -38.73
C SER A 503 25.09 -0.18 -37.26
N VAL A 504 25.63 -1.14 -36.51
CA VAL A 504 26.16 -0.90 -35.15
C VAL A 504 27.30 0.12 -35.26
N ALA A 505 27.16 1.26 -34.64
CA ALA A 505 28.09 2.37 -34.79
C ALA A 505 29.26 2.24 -33.79
N ALA A 506 30.50 2.17 -34.30
CA ALA A 506 31.71 2.06 -33.50
C ALA A 506 32.68 3.24 -33.70
N ALA A 507 32.53 3.99 -34.80
CA ALA A 507 33.48 5.01 -35.24
C ALA A 507 32.89 6.43 -35.15
N PHE A 508 33.72 7.44 -34.93
CA PHE A 508 33.37 8.83 -35.16
C PHE A 508 34.10 9.38 -36.42
N ARG A 509 33.60 10.48 -36.93
CA ARG A 509 34.36 11.22 -37.96
C ARG A 509 35.66 11.75 -37.39
N ASP A 510 36.69 11.76 -38.22
CA ASP A 510 37.93 12.50 -37.95
C ASP A 510 37.78 14.00 -38.28
N ASP A 511 38.76 14.80 -37.92
CA ASP A 511 38.79 16.25 -38.20
C ASP A 511 38.72 16.58 -39.71
N SER A 512 39.00 15.61 -40.58
CA SER A 512 38.90 15.73 -42.03
C SER A 512 37.54 15.30 -42.58
N GLY A 513 36.62 14.86 -41.73
CA GLY A 513 35.26 14.41 -42.09
C GLY A 513 35.21 12.94 -42.58
N ASN A 514 36.28 12.17 -42.47
CA ASN A 514 36.32 10.77 -42.91
C ASN A 514 35.95 9.84 -41.76
N VAL A 515 35.32 8.70 -42.09
CA VAL A 515 35.06 7.58 -41.17
C VAL A 515 36.09 6.51 -41.42
N ASN A 516 36.87 6.18 -40.38
CA ASN A 516 37.86 5.12 -40.46
C ASN A 516 37.27 3.82 -39.93
N ALA A 517 37.35 2.74 -40.70
CA ALA A 517 36.82 1.42 -40.33
C ALA A 517 37.45 0.85 -39.05
N GLY A 518 38.73 1.19 -38.79
CA GLY A 518 39.45 0.78 -37.57
C GLY A 518 39.20 1.70 -36.37
N ASP A 519 38.37 2.73 -36.46
CA ASP A 519 38.04 3.62 -35.33
C ASP A 519 37.03 2.94 -34.40
N ALA A 520 37.37 2.94 -33.13
CA ALA A 520 36.59 2.32 -32.07
C ALA A 520 36.11 3.32 -31.00
N ARG A 521 36.31 4.63 -31.20
CA ARG A 521 36.05 5.64 -30.17
C ARG A 521 34.63 5.61 -29.64
N ALA A 522 33.63 5.41 -30.50
CA ALA A 522 32.24 5.30 -30.06
C ALA A 522 32.00 4.02 -29.25
N ALA A 523 32.59 2.88 -29.65
CA ALA A 523 32.45 1.66 -28.87
C ALA A 523 33.11 1.76 -27.49
N VAL A 524 34.29 2.40 -27.40
CA VAL A 524 34.95 2.71 -26.10
C VAL A 524 34.08 3.62 -25.25
N GLU A 525 33.49 4.65 -25.83
CA GLU A 525 32.64 5.58 -25.11
C GLU A 525 31.37 4.91 -24.55
N ILE A 526 30.67 4.09 -25.34
CA ILE A 526 29.54 3.29 -24.86
C ILE A 526 29.98 2.33 -23.76
N ALA A 527 31.09 1.58 -23.93
CA ALA A 527 31.59 0.70 -22.87
C ALA A 527 31.95 1.45 -21.58
N SER A 528 32.38 2.71 -21.66
CA SER A 528 32.75 3.55 -20.51
C SER A 528 31.55 3.99 -19.67
N ILE A 529 30.33 4.00 -20.25
CA ILE A 529 29.09 4.32 -19.54
C ILE A 529 28.92 3.42 -18.29
N ARG A 530 29.37 2.16 -18.37
CA ARG A 530 29.35 1.22 -17.23
C ARG A 530 29.88 1.84 -15.94
N ASN A 531 31.01 2.55 -16.02
CA ASN A 531 31.72 3.07 -14.86
C ASN A 531 31.42 4.57 -14.60
N THR A 532 30.58 5.16 -15.45
CA THR A 532 30.24 6.57 -15.33
C THR A 532 29.05 6.74 -14.39
N LYS A 533 29.15 7.73 -13.50
CA LYS A 533 28.05 8.08 -12.60
C LYS A 533 27.02 8.88 -13.37
N VAL A 534 25.91 8.25 -13.75
CA VAL A 534 24.90 8.82 -14.65
C VAL A 534 23.50 8.85 -14.05
N MET A 535 23.32 8.20 -12.89
CA MET A 535 22.02 8.13 -12.22
C MET A 535 21.94 9.16 -11.09
N ILE A 536 20.75 9.70 -10.88
CA ILE A 536 20.35 10.58 -9.75
C ILE A 536 21.45 11.58 -9.37
N GLY A 537 21.49 12.72 -10.07
CA GLY A 537 22.46 13.79 -9.79
C GLY A 537 23.93 13.44 -10.07
N HIS A 538 24.18 12.43 -10.92
CA HIS A 538 25.52 11.92 -11.24
C HIS A 538 26.29 11.31 -10.05
N GLU A 539 25.58 10.78 -9.04
CA GLU A 539 26.20 10.16 -7.87
C GLU A 539 26.33 8.63 -7.99
N ARG A 540 25.53 7.98 -8.83
CA ARG A 540 25.43 6.52 -8.96
C ARG A 540 25.72 6.05 -10.39
N THR A 541 26.36 4.89 -10.52
CA THR A 541 26.38 4.16 -11.79
C THR A 541 25.04 3.46 -12.03
N LEU A 542 24.79 2.96 -13.23
CA LEU A 542 23.59 2.15 -13.53
C LEU A 542 23.57 0.87 -12.69
N ASP A 543 24.73 0.25 -12.50
CA ASP A 543 24.89 -0.98 -11.71
C ASP A 543 24.64 -0.75 -10.22
N ASP A 544 25.19 0.34 -9.64
CA ASP A 544 24.95 0.73 -8.26
C ASP A 544 23.46 1.02 -8.03
N TYR A 545 22.82 1.74 -8.95
CA TYR A 545 21.41 2.09 -8.84
C TYR A 545 20.50 0.84 -8.80
N PHE A 546 20.80 -0.12 -9.67
CA PHE A 546 20.07 -1.39 -9.70
C PHE A 546 20.33 -2.21 -8.42
N ALA A 547 21.58 -2.28 -7.97
CA ALA A 547 21.94 -2.97 -6.74
C ALA A 547 21.28 -2.35 -5.49
N ASP A 548 21.14 -1.03 -5.45
CA ASP A 548 20.42 -0.32 -4.38
C ASP A 548 18.93 -0.72 -4.35
N SER A 549 18.28 -0.85 -5.52
CA SER A 549 16.88 -1.32 -5.62
C SER A 549 16.74 -2.74 -5.05
N VAL A 550 17.61 -3.67 -5.47
CA VAL A 550 17.63 -5.06 -4.94
C VAL A 550 17.82 -5.07 -3.42
N THR A 551 18.79 -4.30 -2.93
CA THR A 551 19.08 -4.20 -1.49
C THR A 551 17.90 -3.64 -0.70
N ASN A 552 17.22 -2.62 -1.24
CA ASN A 552 16.07 -2.01 -0.60
C ASN A 552 14.89 -2.99 -0.48
N VAL A 553 14.63 -3.79 -1.52
CA VAL A 553 13.61 -4.86 -1.46
C VAL A 553 13.96 -5.87 -0.37
N GLY A 554 15.20 -6.36 -0.32
CA GLY A 554 15.63 -7.31 0.71
C GLY A 554 15.51 -6.75 2.13
N LEU A 555 15.92 -5.49 2.35
CA LEU A 555 15.79 -4.83 3.66
C LEU A 555 14.32 -4.66 4.09
N LYS A 556 13.44 -4.30 3.17
CA LYS A 556 12.00 -4.19 3.45
C LYS A 556 11.37 -5.56 3.73
N GLY A 557 11.80 -6.60 3.02
CA GLY A 557 11.39 -7.99 3.27
C GLY A 557 11.81 -8.47 4.67
N GLU A 558 13.07 -8.28 5.03
CA GLU A 558 13.59 -8.59 6.37
C GLU A 558 12.86 -7.81 7.46
N GLN A 559 12.62 -6.51 7.25
CA GLN A 559 11.84 -5.69 8.18
C GLN A 559 10.42 -6.22 8.36
N ALA A 560 9.76 -6.61 7.28
CA ALA A 560 8.40 -7.15 7.33
C ALA A 560 8.36 -8.47 8.12
N GLU A 561 9.31 -9.38 7.88
CA GLU A 561 9.42 -10.65 8.60
C GLU A 561 9.70 -10.45 10.10
N ASN A 562 10.62 -9.56 10.46
CA ASN A 562 10.97 -9.29 11.85
C ASN A 562 9.81 -8.64 12.62
N ASN A 563 9.10 -7.69 11.99
CA ASN A 563 7.91 -7.09 12.58
C ASN A 563 6.79 -8.13 12.74
N LEU A 564 6.55 -8.97 11.74
CA LEU A 564 5.57 -10.07 11.84
C LEU A 564 5.87 -10.98 13.03
N LYS A 565 7.10 -11.45 13.18
CA LYS A 565 7.52 -12.30 14.31
C LYS A 565 7.25 -11.61 15.66
N SER A 566 7.56 -10.33 15.77
CA SER A 566 7.32 -9.54 16.99
C SER A 566 5.83 -9.43 17.30
N HIS A 567 5.01 -9.07 16.31
CA HIS A 567 3.56 -8.93 16.49
C HIS A 567 2.86 -10.26 16.77
N MET A 568 3.30 -11.37 16.13
CA MET A 568 2.81 -12.72 16.44
C MET A 568 3.11 -13.14 17.88
N ALA A 569 4.30 -12.83 18.41
CA ALA A 569 4.64 -13.14 19.80
C ALA A 569 3.70 -12.40 20.78
N ILE A 570 3.53 -11.10 20.59
CA ILE A 570 2.62 -10.27 21.40
C ILE A 570 1.17 -10.78 21.29
N MET A 571 0.73 -11.14 20.08
CA MET A 571 -0.62 -11.65 19.87
C MET A 571 -0.87 -12.98 20.57
N ASN A 572 0.11 -13.89 20.58
CA ASN A 572 0.00 -15.15 21.31
C ASN A 572 -0.15 -14.93 22.81
N ASP A 573 0.60 -13.99 23.39
CA ASP A 573 0.46 -13.62 24.80
C ASP A 573 -0.93 -13.05 25.10
N LEU A 574 -1.43 -12.13 24.25
CA LEU A 574 -2.76 -11.54 24.41
C LEU A 574 -3.89 -12.58 24.27
N ARG A 575 -3.77 -13.52 23.33
CA ARG A 575 -4.72 -14.65 23.18
C ARG A 575 -4.71 -15.53 24.41
N THR A 576 -3.53 -15.86 24.94
CA THR A 576 -3.40 -16.64 26.18
C THR A 576 -4.05 -15.91 27.36
N MET A 577 -3.86 -14.59 27.47
CA MET A 577 -4.53 -13.79 28.51
C MET A 577 -6.05 -13.80 28.33
N ARG A 578 -6.56 -13.64 27.10
CA ARG A 578 -8.01 -13.70 26.80
C ARG A 578 -8.58 -15.05 27.17
N ASP A 579 -7.90 -16.13 26.80
CA ASP A 579 -8.37 -17.49 27.10
C ASP A 579 -8.39 -17.76 28.61
N SER A 580 -7.46 -17.19 29.37
CA SER A 580 -7.47 -17.31 30.84
C SER A 580 -8.63 -16.56 31.52
N ILE A 581 -9.14 -15.48 30.91
CA ILE A 581 -10.26 -14.67 31.46
C ILE A 581 -11.60 -15.17 30.92
N SER A 582 -11.72 -15.27 29.60
CA SER A 582 -12.99 -15.49 28.88
C SER A 582 -13.18 -16.93 28.40
N GLY A 583 -12.12 -17.74 28.44
CA GLY A 583 -12.14 -19.11 27.98
C GLY A 583 -12.93 -20.04 28.92
N VAL A 584 -13.49 -21.10 28.35
CA VAL A 584 -14.22 -22.15 29.11
C VAL A 584 -13.24 -23.23 29.55
N ASN A 585 -13.06 -23.38 30.87
CA ASN A 585 -12.35 -24.52 31.44
C ASN A 585 -13.37 -25.59 31.80
N ILE A 586 -13.38 -26.72 31.08
CA ILE A 586 -14.34 -27.80 31.25
C ILE A 586 -14.30 -28.36 32.67
N ASP A 587 -13.13 -28.48 33.31
CA ASP A 587 -13.00 -29.03 34.67
C ASP A 587 -13.60 -28.07 35.71
N GLU A 588 -13.46 -26.77 35.54
CA GLU A 588 -14.10 -25.75 36.37
C GLU A 588 -15.62 -25.79 36.22
N GLU A 589 -16.12 -25.83 34.98
CA GLU A 589 -17.57 -25.89 34.72
C GLU A 589 -18.19 -27.19 35.27
N LEU A 590 -17.52 -28.35 35.16
CA LEU A 590 -17.97 -29.61 35.78
C LEU A 590 -18.01 -29.50 37.29
N SER A 591 -17.02 -28.89 37.92
CA SER A 591 -16.99 -28.61 39.36
C SER A 591 -18.13 -27.71 39.79
N ASP A 592 -18.42 -26.67 39.03
CA ASP A 592 -19.54 -25.75 39.28
C ASP A 592 -20.88 -26.46 39.07
N ILE A 593 -21.07 -27.34 38.08
CA ILE A 593 -22.26 -28.18 37.92
C ILE A 593 -22.51 -29.02 39.17
N ILE A 594 -21.48 -29.71 39.69
CA ILE A 594 -21.61 -30.53 40.92
C ILE A 594 -22.04 -29.67 42.11
N LYS A 595 -21.44 -28.49 42.27
CA LYS A 595 -21.79 -27.54 43.33
C LYS A 595 -23.22 -27.04 43.21
N PHE A 596 -23.69 -26.67 42.01
CA PHE A 596 -25.05 -26.26 41.77
C PHE A 596 -26.06 -27.42 41.92
N GLN A 597 -25.69 -28.65 41.54
CA GLN A 597 -26.51 -29.84 41.80
C GLN A 597 -26.71 -30.08 43.30
N HIS A 598 -25.67 -29.92 44.12
CA HIS A 598 -25.80 -29.99 45.57
C HIS A 598 -26.73 -28.90 46.13
N GLY A 599 -26.63 -27.68 45.63
CA GLY A 599 -27.53 -26.58 45.97
C GLY A 599 -28.99 -26.85 45.58
N TYR A 600 -29.21 -27.35 44.36
CA TYR A 600 -30.51 -27.78 43.85
C TYR A 600 -31.13 -28.85 44.77
N ASN A 601 -30.37 -29.93 45.07
CA ASN A 601 -30.84 -31.02 45.93
C ASN A 601 -31.17 -30.54 47.35
N ALA A 602 -30.37 -29.64 47.91
CA ALA A 602 -30.63 -29.04 49.22
C ALA A 602 -31.92 -28.20 49.23
N ALA A 603 -32.13 -27.37 48.18
CA ALA A 603 -33.33 -26.59 48.01
C ALA A 603 -34.58 -27.44 47.79
N ALA A 604 -34.49 -28.52 47.01
CA ALA A 604 -35.57 -29.47 46.80
C ALA A 604 -35.98 -30.18 48.12
N LYS A 605 -34.99 -30.59 48.92
CA LYS A 605 -35.24 -31.18 50.24
C LYS A 605 -35.86 -30.17 51.22
N PHE A 606 -35.42 -28.94 51.17
CA PHE A 606 -36.01 -27.83 51.94
C PHE A 606 -37.51 -27.65 51.61
N VAL A 607 -37.89 -27.63 50.33
CA VAL A 607 -39.28 -27.56 49.88
C VAL A 607 -40.09 -28.76 50.43
N THR A 608 -39.57 -29.99 50.35
CA THR A 608 -40.25 -31.17 50.89
C THR A 608 -40.45 -31.07 52.39
N ILE A 609 -39.50 -30.53 53.16
CA ILE A 609 -39.65 -30.33 54.61
C ILE A 609 -40.77 -29.28 54.90
N TRP A 610 -40.78 -28.15 54.15
CA TRP A 610 -41.81 -27.14 54.29
C TRP A 610 -43.20 -27.66 53.91
N ASP A 611 -43.33 -28.47 52.87
CA ASP A 611 -44.56 -29.10 52.45
C ASP A 611 -45.11 -30.02 53.57
N SER A 612 -44.24 -30.85 54.20
CA SER A 612 -44.61 -31.68 55.32
C SER A 612 -45.03 -30.87 56.57
N LEU A 613 -44.42 -29.76 56.83
CA LEU A 613 -44.84 -28.81 57.91
C LEU A 613 -46.21 -28.23 57.63
N ILE A 614 -46.47 -27.80 56.39
CA ILE A 614 -47.76 -27.25 55.97
C ILE A 614 -48.86 -28.33 56.06
N ASP A 615 -48.58 -29.57 55.60
CA ASP A 615 -49.50 -30.71 55.76
C ASP A 615 -49.87 -30.91 57.22
N THR A 616 -48.87 -30.87 58.12
CA THR A 616 -49.09 -30.99 59.56
C THR A 616 -49.98 -29.86 60.10
N VAL A 617 -49.76 -28.61 59.67
CA VAL A 617 -50.56 -27.48 60.14
C VAL A 617 -52.01 -27.52 59.61
N ILE A 618 -52.19 -27.92 58.33
CA ILE A 618 -53.51 -27.86 57.68
C ILE A 618 -54.33 -29.08 58.05
N ASN A 619 -53.72 -30.30 57.98
CA ASN A 619 -54.47 -31.53 58.09
C ASN A 619 -54.41 -32.21 59.50
N ARG A 620 -53.45 -31.81 60.36
CA ARG A 620 -53.30 -32.41 61.69
C ARG A 620 -53.52 -31.49 62.87
N LEU A 621 -53.36 -30.14 62.70
CA LEU A 621 -53.60 -29.12 63.75
C LEU A 621 -54.89 -28.34 63.52
N GLY A 622 -55.56 -28.49 62.36
CA GLY A 622 -56.81 -27.86 61.99
C GLY A 622 -58.09 -28.65 62.27
N VAL A 623 -58.00 -29.76 63.06
CA VAL A 623 -59.17 -30.53 63.46
C VAL A 623 -59.43 -30.31 64.94
#